data_bd76f4c599c54e4560716fdba3380b7d
#
_entry.id   bd76f4c599c54e4560716fdba3380b7d
#
_cell.length_a   1.000
_cell.length_b   1.000
_cell.length_c   1.000
_cell.angle_alpha   90.00
_cell.angle_beta   90.00
_cell.angle_gamma   90.00
#
_symmetry.space_group_name_H-M   'P 1'
#
loop_
_entity.id
_entity.type
_entity.pdbx_description
1 polymer ?
#
loop_
_entity_poly.entity_id
_entity_poly.type
_entity_poly.pdbx_seq_one_letter_code
_entity_poly.pdbx_strand_id
1 'polypeptide(L)'
;IYLIEKQAKGVKSAILSSTLSSSKLWASEQHRMIKFMAEEDQRAIAEAEAKDDFSSEAYAKANEHFMLLHCAGEVTEDSPECLRRKKRAGAEAYLYGWGPNEYTPTGTLRDYDYTDRLGEIQVPCLVMSGTNDLCTPLVAKTLYDGIQDSKWHLFVGARHMPFAEQNDEYCQVLEEWLEEKD
;
A
#
# COMPACT_ATOMS: atom_id res chain seq x y z
N ILE A 1 12.64 -1.16 -7.91
CA ILE A 1 13.30 -0.86 -9.21
C ILE A 1 14.72 -0.36 -9.00
N TYR A 2 14.92 0.74 -8.26
CA TYR A 2 16.26 1.34 -8.10
C TYR A 2 17.30 0.36 -7.55
N LEU A 3 16.95 -0.43 -6.55
CA LEU A 3 17.84 -1.42 -5.92
C LEU A 3 18.27 -2.53 -6.90
N ILE A 4 17.37 -2.92 -7.79
CA ILE A 4 17.61 -3.98 -8.80
C ILE A 4 18.34 -3.41 -10.03
N GLU A 5 17.79 -2.35 -10.65
CA GLU A 5 18.26 -1.85 -11.95
C GLU A 5 19.56 -1.04 -11.88
N LYS A 6 19.83 -0.39 -10.75
CA LYS A 6 20.96 0.54 -10.60
C LYS A 6 22.07 0.05 -9.69
N GLN A 7 21.96 -1.18 -9.14
CA GLN A 7 22.93 -1.75 -8.21
C GLN A 7 23.27 -0.81 -7.03
N ALA A 8 22.39 0.03 -6.66
CA ALA A 8 22.24 0.92 -5.49
C ALA A 8 23.52 1.18 -4.67
N LYS A 9 24.64 1.58 -5.30
CA LYS A 9 25.89 1.90 -4.59
C LYS A 9 25.63 2.98 -3.54
N GLY A 10 26.07 2.74 -2.29
CA GLY A 10 25.90 3.65 -1.18
C GLY A 10 24.57 3.51 -0.42
N VAL A 11 23.69 2.60 -0.81
CA VAL A 11 22.52 2.23 0.00
C VAL A 11 22.94 1.16 0.99
N LYS A 12 22.85 1.45 2.29
CA LYS A 12 23.19 0.50 3.38
C LYS A 12 22.04 -0.46 3.68
N SER A 13 20.81 0.05 3.70
CA SER A 13 19.58 -0.71 3.93
C SER A 13 18.40 -0.04 3.27
N ALA A 14 17.25 -0.73 3.20
CA ALA A 14 16.02 -0.17 2.68
C ALA A 14 14.84 -0.49 3.60
N ILE A 15 13.87 0.42 3.64
CA ILE A 15 12.62 0.24 4.37
C ILE A 15 11.47 0.27 3.35
N LEU A 16 10.73 -0.81 3.31
CA LEU A 16 9.61 -1.06 2.39
C LEU A 16 8.31 -1.01 3.20
N SER A 17 7.76 0.21 3.37
CA SER A 17 6.56 0.44 4.16
C SER A 17 5.34 0.47 3.27
N SER A 18 4.38 -0.43 3.51
CA SER A 18 3.06 -0.50 2.84
C SER A 18 3.16 -0.40 1.30
N THR A 19 4.00 -1.22 0.69
CA THR A 19 4.32 -1.19 -0.74
C THR A 19 4.19 -2.56 -1.41
N LEU A 20 4.48 -2.63 -2.71
CA LEU A 20 4.20 -3.80 -3.55
C LEU A 20 5.36 -4.15 -4.49
N SER A 21 5.44 -5.42 -4.87
CA SER A 21 6.29 -5.90 -5.96
C SER A 21 5.55 -6.09 -7.27
N SER A 22 4.21 -6.21 -7.24
CA SER A 22 3.37 -6.51 -8.40
C SER A 22 2.04 -5.78 -8.33
N SER A 23 1.70 -5.03 -9.38
CA SER A 23 0.40 -4.37 -9.53
C SER A 23 -0.74 -5.38 -9.67
N LYS A 24 -0.49 -6.53 -10.30
CA LYS A 24 -1.49 -7.62 -10.41
C LYS A 24 -1.80 -8.24 -9.05
N LEU A 25 -0.77 -8.53 -8.26
CA LEU A 25 -0.96 -9.06 -6.92
C LEU A 25 -1.73 -8.06 -6.05
N TRP A 26 -1.31 -6.78 -6.08
CA TRP A 26 -2.01 -5.71 -5.38
C TRP A 26 -3.49 -5.68 -5.75
N ALA A 27 -3.83 -5.54 -7.04
CA ALA A 27 -5.22 -5.47 -7.50
C ALA A 27 -6.03 -6.71 -7.13
N SER A 28 -5.46 -7.92 -7.25
CA SER A 28 -6.14 -9.16 -6.88
C SER A 28 -6.48 -9.22 -5.39
N GLU A 29 -5.58 -8.73 -4.53
CA GLU A 29 -5.80 -8.68 -3.09
C GLU A 29 -6.84 -7.59 -2.71
N GLN A 30 -6.82 -6.43 -3.38
CA GLN A 30 -7.85 -5.43 -3.21
C GLN A 30 -9.24 -5.99 -3.56
N HIS A 31 -9.37 -6.66 -4.71
CA HIS A 31 -10.64 -7.29 -5.10
C HIS A 31 -11.05 -8.43 -4.17
N ARG A 32 -10.09 -9.12 -3.55
CA ARG A 32 -10.40 -10.09 -2.49
C ARG A 32 -11.01 -9.39 -1.27
N MET A 33 -10.46 -8.24 -0.84
CA MET A 33 -11.00 -7.47 0.28
C MET A 33 -12.39 -6.90 -0.03
N ILE A 34 -12.62 -6.40 -1.25
CA ILE A 34 -13.93 -5.91 -1.70
C ILE A 34 -15.03 -6.97 -1.52
N LYS A 35 -14.74 -8.25 -1.71
CA LYS A 35 -15.72 -9.34 -1.50
C LYS A 35 -16.25 -9.46 -0.06
N PHE A 36 -15.61 -8.83 0.90
CA PHE A 36 -16.05 -8.79 2.30
C PHE A 36 -16.80 -7.49 2.66
N MET A 37 -16.95 -6.57 1.73
CA MET A 37 -17.77 -5.36 1.91
C MET A 37 -19.26 -5.67 1.80
N ALA A 38 -20.11 -4.68 2.10
CA ALA A 38 -21.54 -4.80 1.87
C ALA A 38 -21.85 -5.05 0.38
N GLU A 39 -22.90 -5.82 0.09
CA GLU A 39 -23.26 -6.17 -1.31
C GLU A 39 -23.51 -4.94 -2.19
N GLU A 40 -24.03 -3.87 -1.60
CA GLU A 40 -24.26 -2.60 -2.32
C GLU A 40 -22.94 -1.96 -2.78
N ASP A 41 -21.92 -1.98 -1.92
CA ASP A 41 -20.59 -1.45 -2.26
C ASP A 41 -19.91 -2.31 -3.33
N GLN A 42 -19.96 -3.64 -3.18
CA GLN A 42 -19.43 -4.58 -4.18
C GLN A 42 -20.04 -4.34 -5.56
N ARG A 43 -21.37 -4.15 -5.62
CA ARG A 43 -22.07 -3.86 -6.89
C ARG A 43 -21.68 -2.53 -7.48
N ALA A 44 -21.61 -1.48 -6.67
CA ALA A 44 -21.24 -0.15 -7.12
C ALA A 44 -19.83 -0.12 -7.72
N ILE A 45 -18.87 -0.80 -7.08
CA ILE A 45 -17.50 -0.93 -7.58
C ILE A 45 -17.49 -1.74 -8.89
N ALA A 46 -18.14 -2.90 -8.94
CA ALA A 46 -18.16 -3.76 -10.13
C ALA A 46 -18.83 -3.07 -11.33
N GLU A 47 -19.89 -2.28 -11.10
CA GLU A 47 -20.54 -1.51 -12.16
C GLU A 47 -19.65 -0.39 -12.69
N ALA A 48 -18.93 0.31 -11.81
CA ALA A 48 -18.00 1.37 -12.21
C ALA A 48 -16.85 0.81 -13.06
N GLU A 49 -16.27 -0.30 -12.65
CA GLU A 49 -15.20 -0.99 -13.38
C GLU A 49 -15.70 -1.51 -14.75
N ALA A 50 -16.89 -2.12 -14.80
CA ALA A 50 -17.46 -2.65 -16.04
C ALA A 50 -17.77 -1.56 -17.08
N LYS A 51 -18.07 -0.35 -16.64
CA LYS A 51 -18.39 0.80 -17.50
C LYS A 51 -17.19 1.72 -17.75
N ASP A 52 -16.07 1.49 -17.06
CA ASP A 52 -14.94 2.42 -16.96
C ASP A 52 -15.41 3.84 -16.58
N ASP A 53 -16.39 3.92 -15.68
CA ASP A 53 -17.01 5.17 -15.20
C ASP A 53 -17.07 5.21 -13.68
N PHE A 54 -16.21 6.01 -13.09
CA PHE A 54 -16.01 6.17 -11.65
C PHE A 54 -16.66 7.46 -11.12
N SER A 55 -17.62 8.04 -11.83
CA SER A 55 -18.23 9.32 -11.48
C SER A 55 -19.52 9.22 -10.65
N SER A 56 -20.11 8.02 -10.49
CA SER A 56 -21.38 7.85 -9.78
C SER A 56 -21.23 8.05 -8.27
N GLU A 57 -22.30 8.59 -7.64
CA GLU A 57 -22.37 8.77 -6.19
C GLU A 57 -22.26 7.43 -5.43
N ALA A 58 -22.88 6.37 -5.96
CA ALA A 58 -22.82 5.03 -5.39
C ALA A 58 -21.37 4.50 -5.34
N TYR A 59 -20.64 4.68 -6.45
CA TYR A 59 -19.23 4.34 -6.48
C TYR A 59 -18.39 5.19 -5.49
N ALA A 60 -18.61 6.51 -5.48
CA ALA A 60 -17.86 7.40 -4.58
C ALA A 60 -18.01 6.96 -3.11
N LYS A 61 -19.24 6.62 -2.69
CA LYS A 61 -19.53 6.11 -1.35
C LYS A 61 -18.86 4.76 -1.09
N ALA A 62 -18.95 3.82 -2.03
CA ALA A 62 -18.33 2.51 -1.89
C ALA A 62 -16.79 2.61 -1.80
N ASN A 63 -16.18 3.48 -2.61
CA ASN A 63 -14.74 3.73 -2.55
C ASN A 63 -14.33 4.39 -1.22
N GLU A 64 -15.11 5.33 -0.70
CA GLU A 64 -14.89 5.92 0.62
C GLU A 64 -14.92 4.86 1.71
N HIS A 65 -15.91 3.97 1.72
CA HIS A 65 -16.00 2.85 2.67
C HIS A 65 -14.76 1.94 2.58
N PHE A 66 -14.31 1.62 1.37
CA PHE A 66 -13.10 0.82 1.16
C PHE A 66 -11.87 1.50 1.74
N MET A 67 -11.70 2.81 1.49
CA MET A 67 -10.57 3.59 2.01
C MET A 67 -10.60 3.73 3.54
N LEU A 68 -11.78 3.87 4.15
CA LEU A 68 -11.93 3.89 5.60
C LEU A 68 -11.54 2.56 6.26
N LEU A 69 -11.81 1.44 5.59
CA LEU A 69 -11.46 0.11 6.10
C LEU A 69 -9.96 -0.19 5.97
N HIS A 70 -9.29 0.30 4.93
CA HIS A 70 -7.96 -0.19 4.54
C HIS A 70 -6.88 0.88 4.42
N CYS A 71 -7.23 2.14 4.17
CA CYS A 71 -6.25 3.21 4.03
C CYS A 71 -6.03 3.98 5.33
N ALA A 72 -7.06 4.65 5.82
CA ALA A 72 -7.05 5.35 7.09
C ALA A 72 -8.47 5.42 7.65
N GLY A 73 -8.63 5.34 8.97
CA GLY A 73 -9.92 5.52 9.63
C GLY A 73 -10.46 6.94 9.48
N GLU A 74 -11.64 7.18 10.05
CA GLU A 74 -12.22 8.53 10.07
C GLU A 74 -11.26 9.54 10.70
N VAL A 75 -11.11 10.68 10.04
CA VAL A 75 -10.30 11.79 10.55
C VAL A 75 -11.15 12.66 11.47
N THR A 76 -10.75 12.73 12.74
CA THR A 76 -11.38 13.54 13.77
C THR A 76 -10.49 14.70 14.19
N GLU A 77 -10.97 15.57 15.08
CA GLU A 77 -10.16 16.66 15.64
C GLU A 77 -8.94 16.15 16.43
N ASP A 78 -9.04 14.95 16.99
CA ASP A 78 -7.98 14.31 17.78
C ASP A 78 -7.00 13.51 16.89
N SER A 79 -7.29 13.34 15.62
CA SER A 79 -6.39 12.62 14.69
C SER A 79 -5.04 13.34 14.55
N PRO A 80 -3.94 12.60 14.30
CA PRO A 80 -2.63 13.19 14.03
C PRO A 80 -2.68 14.28 12.93
N GLU A 81 -1.86 15.31 13.06
CA GLU A 81 -1.82 16.43 12.12
C GLU A 81 -1.60 15.97 10.67
N CYS A 82 -0.77 14.97 10.45
CA CYS A 82 -0.50 14.41 9.13
C CYS A 82 -1.75 13.84 8.43
N LEU A 83 -2.79 13.45 9.16
CA LEU A 83 -4.08 13.03 8.62
C LEU A 83 -5.04 14.22 8.42
N ARG A 84 -5.02 15.21 9.32
CA ARG A 84 -5.95 16.35 9.34
C ARG A 84 -5.60 17.44 8.31
N ARG A 85 -4.32 17.63 8.03
CA ARG A 85 -3.88 18.73 7.15
C ARG A 85 -4.41 18.56 5.73
N LYS A 86 -4.75 19.69 5.09
CA LYS A 86 -5.12 19.71 3.67
C LYS A 86 -3.97 19.20 2.80
N LYS A 87 -4.23 18.14 2.07
CA LYS A 87 -3.25 17.54 1.14
C LYS A 87 -3.38 18.16 -0.25
N ARG A 88 -2.24 18.28 -0.94
CA ARG A 88 -2.20 18.59 -2.37
C ARG A 88 -2.00 17.26 -3.09
N ALA A 89 -3.07 16.71 -3.64
CA ALA A 89 -2.99 15.48 -4.42
C ALA A 89 -2.56 15.78 -5.85
N GLY A 90 -1.60 15.02 -6.37
CA GLY A 90 -1.23 15.03 -7.79
C GLY A 90 -2.18 14.13 -8.58
N ALA A 91 -3.47 14.47 -8.64
CA ALA A 91 -4.51 13.61 -9.21
C ALA A 91 -4.21 13.17 -10.66
N GLU A 92 -3.70 14.06 -11.51
CA GLU A 92 -3.34 13.73 -12.88
C GLU A 92 -2.16 12.73 -12.92
N ALA A 93 -1.15 12.92 -12.08
CA ALA A 93 0.00 12.02 -12.01
C ALA A 93 -0.40 10.64 -11.48
N TYR A 94 -1.30 10.60 -10.49
CA TYR A 94 -1.84 9.36 -9.94
C TYR A 94 -2.64 8.59 -11.00
N LEU A 95 -3.58 9.27 -11.66
CA LEU A 95 -4.39 8.67 -12.73
C LEU A 95 -3.54 8.14 -13.89
N TYR A 96 -2.53 8.91 -14.31
CA TYR A 96 -1.61 8.50 -15.38
C TYR A 96 -0.73 7.31 -14.98
N GLY A 97 -0.19 7.34 -13.77
CA GLY A 97 0.72 6.31 -13.27
C GLY A 97 -0.01 5.04 -12.84
N TRP A 98 -1.03 5.18 -12.04
CA TRP A 98 -1.74 4.06 -11.41
C TRP A 98 -3.11 3.80 -12.04
N GLY A 99 -4.05 4.72 -11.90
CA GLY A 99 -5.42 4.54 -12.35
C GLY A 99 -6.43 5.33 -11.50
N PRO A 100 -7.71 5.05 -11.64
CA PRO A 100 -8.77 5.81 -10.99
C PRO A 100 -8.87 5.59 -9.46
N ASN A 101 -8.37 4.47 -8.96
CA ASN A 101 -8.47 4.06 -7.55
C ASN A 101 -7.39 3.02 -7.21
N GLU A 102 -7.37 2.54 -5.95
CA GLU A 102 -6.35 1.59 -5.45
C GLU A 102 -6.44 0.19 -6.08
N TYR A 103 -7.60 -0.25 -6.54
CA TYR A 103 -7.86 -1.62 -7.00
C TYR A 103 -7.98 -1.77 -8.52
N THR A 104 -7.97 -0.66 -9.29
CA THR A 104 -8.08 -0.67 -10.76
C THR A 104 -6.84 -0.05 -11.43
N PRO A 105 -5.66 -0.71 -11.38
CA PRO A 105 -4.44 -0.19 -11.97
C PRO A 105 -4.50 -0.24 -13.50
N THR A 106 -4.92 0.85 -14.14
CA THR A 106 -5.03 1.00 -15.60
C THR A 106 -3.97 1.92 -16.20
N GLY A 107 -3.20 2.60 -15.35
CA GLY A 107 -2.14 3.51 -15.74
C GLY A 107 -0.87 2.84 -16.29
N THR A 108 0.21 3.59 -16.38
CA THR A 108 1.50 3.11 -16.92
C THR A 108 2.16 2.04 -16.04
N LEU A 109 1.76 1.93 -14.76
CA LEU A 109 2.25 0.91 -13.83
C LEU A 109 1.40 -0.37 -13.83
N ARG A 110 0.37 -0.50 -14.67
CA ARG A 110 -0.53 -1.67 -14.69
C ARG A 110 0.19 -3.02 -14.83
N ASP A 111 1.27 -3.05 -15.57
CA ASP A 111 2.08 -4.25 -15.82
C ASP A 111 3.35 -4.31 -14.96
N TYR A 112 3.47 -3.43 -13.94
CA TYR A 112 4.58 -3.45 -13.01
C TYR A 112 4.61 -4.77 -12.25
N ASP A 113 5.69 -5.53 -12.40
CA ASP A 113 5.95 -6.76 -11.65
C ASP A 113 7.45 -7.01 -11.54
N TYR A 114 7.95 -6.99 -10.31
CA TYR A 114 9.34 -7.30 -9.95
C TYR A 114 9.44 -8.49 -9.00
N THR A 115 8.35 -9.24 -8.84
CA THR A 115 8.29 -10.35 -7.87
C THR A 115 9.37 -11.39 -8.11
N ASP A 116 9.55 -11.82 -9.35
CA ASP A 116 10.56 -12.83 -9.70
C ASP A 116 12.01 -12.32 -9.59
N ARG A 117 12.19 -11.01 -9.43
CA ARG A 117 13.49 -10.34 -9.35
C ARG A 117 13.85 -9.85 -7.95
N LEU A 118 13.00 -10.08 -6.95
CA LEU A 118 13.23 -9.64 -5.57
C LEU A 118 14.54 -10.19 -4.99
N GLY A 119 14.93 -11.42 -5.37
CA GLY A 119 16.20 -12.03 -4.98
C GLY A 119 17.46 -11.32 -5.49
N GLU A 120 17.33 -10.36 -6.42
CA GLU A 120 18.46 -9.52 -6.88
C GLU A 120 18.76 -8.36 -5.91
N ILE A 121 17.88 -8.10 -4.93
CA ILE A 121 18.10 -7.08 -3.89
C ILE A 121 19.14 -7.61 -2.91
N GLN A 122 20.28 -6.91 -2.84
CA GLN A 122 21.44 -7.32 -2.04
C GLN A 122 21.63 -6.49 -0.76
N VAL A 123 20.76 -5.52 -0.52
CA VAL A 123 20.81 -4.72 0.71
C VAL A 123 19.78 -5.25 1.71
N PRO A 124 20.06 -5.18 3.02
CA PRO A 124 19.09 -5.54 4.03
C PRO A 124 17.81 -4.73 3.87
N CYS A 125 16.65 -5.38 4.01
CA CYS A 125 15.35 -4.73 3.88
C CYS A 125 14.47 -4.96 5.11
N LEU A 126 13.83 -3.89 5.58
CA LEU A 126 12.72 -3.96 6.53
C LEU A 126 11.41 -3.81 5.78
N VAL A 127 10.59 -4.85 5.79
CA VAL A 127 9.21 -4.79 5.26
C VAL A 127 8.28 -4.44 6.41
N MET A 128 7.40 -3.45 6.21
CA MET A 128 6.42 -3.03 7.21
C MET A 128 5.03 -2.92 6.56
N SER A 129 4.00 -3.42 7.25
CA SER A 129 2.60 -3.34 6.80
C SER A 129 1.64 -3.50 7.96
N GLY A 130 0.40 -3.03 7.80
CA GLY A 130 -0.69 -3.29 8.74
C GLY A 130 -1.45 -4.59 8.44
N THR A 131 -2.20 -5.12 9.41
CA THR A 131 -3.05 -6.29 9.18
C THR A 131 -4.29 -5.97 8.33
N ASN A 132 -4.74 -4.70 8.35
CA ASN A 132 -5.91 -4.21 7.59
C ASN A 132 -5.51 -3.28 6.43
N ASP A 133 -4.23 -3.31 6.06
CA ASP A 133 -3.58 -2.44 5.08
C ASP A 133 -4.08 -2.74 3.64
N LEU A 134 -4.03 -1.72 2.79
CA LEU A 134 -4.07 -1.88 1.33
C LEU A 134 -2.94 -2.82 0.87
N CYS A 135 -1.72 -2.66 1.42
CA CYS A 135 -0.65 -3.64 1.33
C CYS A 135 -0.97 -4.84 2.23
N THR A 136 -1.84 -5.73 1.77
CA THR A 136 -2.27 -6.88 2.58
C THR A 136 -1.08 -7.69 3.09
N PRO A 137 -1.25 -8.46 4.18
CA PRO A 137 -0.19 -9.37 4.65
C PRO A 137 0.37 -10.29 3.56
N LEU A 138 -0.42 -10.67 2.55
CA LEU A 138 0.07 -11.47 1.42
C LEU A 138 1.00 -10.67 0.51
N VAL A 139 0.66 -9.41 0.23
CA VAL A 139 1.52 -8.50 -0.58
C VAL A 139 2.84 -8.25 0.13
N ALA A 140 2.79 -7.91 1.42
CA ALA A 140 4.00 -7.69 2.24
C ALA A 140 4.84 -8.98 2.37
N LYS A 141 4.18 -10.12 2.60
CA LYS A 141 4.86 -11.42 2.69
C LYS A 141 5.57 -11.79 1.40
N THR A 142 5.02 -11.43 0.24
CA THR A 142 5.68 -11.66 -1.06
C THR A 142 7.02 -10.92 -1.15
N LEU A 143 7.08 -9.67 -0.66
CA LEU A 143 8.34 -8.93 -0.56
C LEU A 143 9.31 -9.62 0.41
N TYR A 144 8.83 -9.95 1.61
CA TYR A 144 9.62 -10.61 2.64
C TYR A 144 10.20 -11.95 2.17
N ASP A 145 9.39 -12.81 1.57
CA ASP A 145 9.84 -14.13 1.07
C ASP A 145 10.81 -14.02 -0.11
N GLY A 146 10.67 -12.99 -0.96
CA GLY A 146 11.48 -12.82 -2.16
C GLY A 146 12.83 -12.15 -1.91
N ILE A 147 12.98 -11.36 -0.85
CA ILE A 147 14.22 -10.64 -0.52
C ILE A 147 15.03 -11.45 0.49
N GLN A 148 16.26 -11.84 0.14
CA GLN A 148 17.09 -12.77 0.92
C GLN A 148 17.42 -12.25 2.34
N ASP A 149 17.81 -10.98 2.46
CA ASP A 149 18.11 -10.34 3.76
C ASP A 149 16.98 -9.38 4.10
N SER A 150 15.89 -9.92 4.65
CA SER A 150 14.72 -9.12 5.01
C SER A 150 14.20 -9.47 6.40
N LYS A 151 13.63 -8.47 7.06
CA LYS A 151 12.79 -8.61 8.25
C LYS A 151 11.39 -8.08 7.91
N TRP A 152 10.37 -8.62 8.55
CA TRP A 152 9.00 -8.13 8.39
C TRP A 152 8.38 -7.80 9.74
N HIS A 153 7.90 -6.57 9.87
CA HIS A 153 7.09 -6.13 11.01
C HIS A 153 5.65 -5.90 10.56
N LEU A 154 4.71 -6.57 11.23
CA LEU A 154 3.28 -6.51 10.97
C LEU A 154 2.57 -5.77 12.11
N PHE A 155 2.10 -4.56 11.84
CA PHE A 155 1.33 -3.73 12.78
C PHE A 155 -0.08 -4.27 12.93
N VAL A 156 -0.38 -4.87 14.08
CA VAL A 156 -1.67 -5.50 14.35
C VAL A 156 -2.77 -4.45 14.51
N GLY A 157 -3.81 -4.52 13.67
CA GLY A 157 -4.92 -3.56 13.63
C GLY A 157 -4.69 -2.33 12.78
N ALA A 158 -3.44 -2.02 12.40
CA ALA A 158 -3.17 -0.86 11.54
C ALA A 158 -3.63 -1.09 10.09
N ARG A 159 -3.95 0.03 9.43
CA ARG A 159 -4.23 0.15 8.00
C ARG A 159 -2.97 0.59 7.24
N HIS A 160 -3.16 1.26 6.11
CA HIS A 160 -2.09 1.72 5.22
C HIS A 160 -1.18 2.81 5.80
N MET A 161 -1.57 3.40 6.90
CA MET A 161 -0.82 4.49 7.53
C MET A 161 -0.39 4.15 8.97
N PRO A 162 0.36 3.05 9.18
CA PRO A 162 0.79 2.65 10.53
C PRO A 162 1.61 3.75 11.23
N PHE A 163 2.37 4.56 10.47
CA PHE A 163 3.10 5.71 10.98
C PHE A 163 2.20 6.76 11.65
N ALA A 164 0.92 6.81 11.32
CA ALA A 164 -0.05 7.72 11.91
C ALA A 164 -0.96 7.03 12.94
N GLU A 165 -1.29 5.77 12.73
CA GLU A 165 -2.22 5.01 13.56
C GLU A 165 -1.54 4.39 14.80
N GLN A 166 -0.26 4.01 14.66
CA GLN A 166 0.55 3.37 15.72
C GLN A 166 1.95 4.00 15.74
N ASN A 167 2.00 5.33 15.86
CA ASN A 167 3.23 6.11 15.70
C ASN A 167 4.36 5.66 16.62
N ASP A 168 4.08 5.39 17.89
CA ASP A 168 5.11 5.03 18.88
C ASP A 168 5.79 3.71 18.47
N GLU A 169 5.00 2.68 18.15
CA GLU A 169 5.52 1.38 17.70
C GLU A 169 6.25 1.53 16.35
N TYR A 170 5.71 2.35 15.43
CA TYR A 170 6.34 2.61 14.14
C TYR A 170 7.71 3.26 14.28
N CYS A 171 7.84 4.27 15.14
CA CYS A 171 9.11 4.93 15.42
C CYS A 171 10.11 3.97 16.08
N GLN A 172 9.67 3.20 17.07
CA GLN A 172 10.51 2.22 17.74
C GLN A 172 11.11 1.20 16.73
N VAL A 173 10.27 0.64 15.86
CA VAL A 173 10.71 -0.33 14.84
C VAL A 173 11.73 0.29 13.87
N LEU A 174 11.52 1.56 13.49
CA LEU A 174 12.47 2.28 12.64
C LEU A 174 13.79 2.54 13.34
N GLU A 175 13.77 3.00 14.58
CA GLU A 175 14.98 3.28 15.38
C GLU A 175 15.81 2.01 15.56
N GLU A 176 15.18 0.91 16.00
CA GLU A 176 15.86 -0.40 16.16
C GLU A 176 16.50 -0.88 14.84
N TRP A 177 15.80 -0.71 13.71
CA TRP A 177 16.34 -1.07 12.40
C TRP A 177 17.53 -0.21 11.99
N LEU A 178 17.46 1.10 12.18
CA LEU A 178 18.53 2.02 11.81
C LEU A 178 19.77 1.81 12.68
N GLU A 179 19.61 1.61 13.99
CA GLU A 179 20.70 1.30 14.91
C GLU A 179 21.42 -0.02 14.56
N GLU A 180 20.66 -1.02 14.10
CA GLU A 180 21.23 -2.32 13.67
C GLU A 180 22.06 -2.20 12.38
N LYS A 181 21.73 -1.23 11.50
CA LYS A 181 22.32 -1.11 10.15
C LYS A 181 23.35 0.03 10.01
N ASP A 182 23.58 0.83 11.04
CA ASP A 182 24.64 1.84 11.09
C ASP A 182 26.00 1.18 11.37
#